data_ccf2c4c1460a8d05e52831661fddf7b9
#
_entry.id   ccf2c4c1460a8d05e52831661fddf7b9
#
_cell.length_a   1.000
_cell.length_b   1.000
_cell.length_c   1.000
_cell.angle_alpha   90.00
_cell.angle_beta   90.00
_cell.angle_gamma   90.00
#
_symmetry.space_group_name_H-M   'P 1'
#
loop_
_entity.id
_entity.type
_entity.pdbx_description
1 polymer ?
#
loop_
_entity_poly.entity_id
_entity_poly.type
_entity_poly.pdbx_seq_one_letter_code
_entity_poly.pdbx_strand_id
1 'polypeptide(L)'
;MHKTYLALSSQKPAKKQGWVKGDMAKARRGAWKLLRTQHNPALTRFHSRSIAPGLRLFVLQPLSGKTHQLRVAMKSLGSPILGDTLYGGQAAERLFLHAWRLQFDYAGTSFCITAAPDEAWPPGVSDGLE
;
A
#
# COMPACT_ATOMS: atom_id res chain seq x y z
N MET A 1 16.74 -5.07 1.07
CA MET A 1 16.05 -3.79 0.87
C MET A 1 14.63 -3.90 1.38
N HIS A 2 14.23 -3.00 2.28
CA HIS A 2 12.89 -2.96 2.85
C HIS A 2 12.23 -1.65 2.47
N LYS A 3 11.05 -1.72 1.88
CA LYS A 3 10.26 -0.57 1.47
C LYS A 3 8.99 -0.50 2.31
N THR A 4 8.64 0.69 2.78
CA THR A 4 7.41 0.92 3.51
C THR A 4 6.63 2.06 2.84
N TYR A 5 5.38 1.79 2.54
CA TYR A 5 4.47 2.75 1.90
C TYR A 5 3.31 3.06 2.83
N LEU A 6 2.80 4.27 2.71
CA LEU A 6 1.57 4.69 3.37
C LEU A 6 0.47 4.83 2.33
N ALA A 7 -0.74 4.43 2.67
CA ALA A 7 -1.90 4.59 1.81
C ALA A 7 -3.13 4.96 2.64
N LEU A 8 -4.04 5.69 2.02
CA LEU A 8 -5.33 6.01 2.63
C LEU A 8 -6.44 5.29 1.87
N SER A 9 -7.47 4.86 2.59
CA SER A 9 -8.69 4.35 2.00
C SER A 9 -9.90 4.84 2.77
N SER A 10 -10.99 5.09 2.05
CA SER A 10 -12.29 5.43 2.63
C SER A 10 -13.18 4.21 2.84
N GLN A 11 -12.70 3.01 2.51
CA GLN A 11 -13.46 1.76 2.60
C GLN A 11 -12.83 0.84 3.63
N LYS A 12 -13.68 0.08 4.34
CA LYS A 12 -13.22 -0.82 5.41
C LYS A 12 -12.64 -2.10 4.80
N PRO A 13 -11.42 -2.53 5.21
CA PRO A 13 -10.83 -3.76 4.68
C PRO A 13 -11.47 -5.02 5.26
N ALA A 14 -11.34 -6.13 4.52
CA ALA A 14 -11.79 -7.45 4.99
C ALA A 14 -11.01 -7.88 6.24
N LYS A 15 -9.74 -7.48 6.36
CA LYS A 15 -8.93 -7.68 7.57
C LYS A 15 -8.05 -6.47 7.80
N LYS A 16 -7.71 -6.20 9.06
CA LYS A 16 -6.99 -4.98 9.45
C LYS A 16 -5.48 -5.09 9.34
N GLN A 17 -4.95 -6.31 9.32
CA GLN A 17 -3.52 -6.58 9.24
C GLN A 17 -3.28 -7.99 8.71
N GLY A 18 -2.07 -8.25 8.25
CA GLY A 18 -1.65 -9.55 7.78
C GLY A 18 -0.92 -9.47 6.45
N TRP A 19 -1.18 -10.45 5.59
CA TRP A 19 -0.53 -10.59 4.30
C TRP A 19 -1.54 -10.60 3.17
N VAL A 20 -1.14 -10.04 2.03
CA VAL A 20 -1.81 -10.24 0.74
C VAL A 20 -0.83 -11.01 -0.14
N LYS A 21 -1.21 -12.18 -0.62
CA LYS A 21 -0.35 -13.08 -1.39
C LYS A 21 -1.10 -13.61 -2.60
N GLY A 22 -0.44 -13.63 -3.75
CA GLY A 22 -1.00 -14.25 -4.94
C GLY A 22 -0.23 -13.86 -6.19
N ASP A 23 -0.33 -14.70 -7.20
CA ASP A 23 0.20 -14.37 -8.52
C ASP A 23 -0.56 -13.19 -9.10
N MET A 24 0.09 -12.42 -9.94
CA MET A 24 -0.53 -11.27 -10.58
C MET A 24 -0.64 -11.49 -12.07
N ALA A 25 -1.78 -11.10 -12.64
CA ALA A 25 -2.05 -11.20 -14.07
C ALA A 25 -2.65 -9.90 -14.58
N LYS A 26 -2.45 -9.60 -15.85
CA LYS A 26 -3.06 -8.43 -16.49
C LYS A 26 -4.58 -8.59 -16.53
N ALA A 27 -5.25 -7.48 -16.28
CA ALA A 27 -6.70 -7.36 -16.37
C ALA A 27 -7.03 -6.32 -17.45
N ARG A 28 -8.25 -5.77 -17.43
CA ARG A 28 -8.69 -4.79 -18.41
C ARG A 28 -8.12 -3.41 -18.15
N ARG A 29 -7.94 -2.59 -19.21
CA ARG A 29 -7.64 -1.16 -19.16
C ARG A 29 -6.35 -0.82 -18.40
N GLY A 30 -5.34 -1.66 -18.54
CA GLY A 30 -4.05 -1.43 -17.86
C GLY A 30 -4.04 -1.82 -16.39
N ALA A 31 -5.14 -2.36 -15.87
CA ALA A 31 -5.18 -2.88 -14.51
C ALA A 31 -4.53 -4.26 -14.40
N TRP A 32 -4.26 -4.68 -13.17
CA TRP A 32 -3.78 -6.01 -12.83
C TRP A 32 -4.75 -6.64 -11.83
N LYS A 33 -4.69 -7.96 -11.69
CA LYS A 33 -5.52 -8.69 -10.73
C LYS A 33 -4.70 -9.69 -9.96
N LEU A 34 -5.13 -9.98 -8.75
CA LEU A 34 -4.54 -10.99 -7.88
C LEU A 34 -5.21 -12.33 -8.14
N LEU A 35 -4.40 -13.37 -8.33
CA LEU A 35 -4.86 -14.75 -8.51
C LEU A 35 -4.66 -15.51 -7.20
N ARG A 36 -5.37 -16.62 -7.04
CA ARG A 36 -5.22 -17.50 -5.86
C ARG A 36 -3.99 -18.39 -5.96
N THR A 37 -3.43 -18.57 -7.14
CA THR A 37 -2.22 -19.35 -7.35
C THR A 37 -1.00 -18.70 -6.69
N GLN A 38 0.02 -19.50 -6.38
CA GLN A 38 1.21 -19.06 -5.65
C GLN A 38 2.49 -19.53 -6.33
N HIS A 39 2.58 -19.43 -7.66
CA HIS A 39 3.76 -19.84 -8.42
C HIS A 39 4.88 -18.82 -8.33
N ASN A 40 4.54 -17.54 -8.46
CA ASN A 40 5.45 -16.41 -8.33
C ASN A 40 4.70 -15.26 -7.65
N PRO A 41 4.30 -15.44 -6.40
CA PRO A 41 3.33 -14.55 -5.78
C PRO A 41 3.88 -13.18 -5.48
N ALA A 42 3.04 -12.18 -5.66
CA ALA A 42 3.24 -10.87 -5.07
C ALA A 42 2.95 -10.98 -3.57
N LEU A 43 3.88 -10.51 -2.74
CA LEU A 43 3.78 -10.61 -1.29
C LEU A 43 3.76 -9.22 -0.70
N THR A 44 2.71 -8.88 0.01
CA THR A 44 2.58 -7.59 0.71
C THR A 44 2.16 -7.84 2.15
N ARG A 45 2.98 -7.40 3.09
CA ARG A 45 2.62 -7.36 4.50
C ARG A 45 2.01 -6.00 4.81
N PHE A 46 0.99 -5.98 5.66
CA PHE A 46 0.35 -4.71 6.00
C PHE A 46 -0.22 -4.71 7.42
N HIS A 47 -0.37 -3.50 7.94
CA HIS A 47 -1.24 -3.23 9.07
C HIS A 47 -1.97 -1.91 8.81
N SER A 48 -3.04 -1.67 9.55
CA SER A 48 -3.86 -0.49 9.32
C SER A 48 -4.50 -0.01 10.61
N ARG A 49 -4.90 1.26 10.62
CA ARG A 49 -5.66 1.86 11.72
C ARG A 49 -6.63 2.90 11.18
N SER A 50 -7.75 3.06 11.85
CA SER A 50 -8.66 4.16 11.58
C SER A 50 -8.04 5.46 12.10
N ILE A 51 -8.00 6.51 11.28
CA ILE A 51 -7.47 7.80 11.68
C ILE A 51 -8.55 8.88 11.77
N ALA A 52 -9.72 8.63 11.16
CA ALA A 52 -10.89 9.49 11.22
C ALA A 52 -12.11 8.66 10.77
N PRO A 53 -13.35 9.11 11.05
CA PRO A 53 -14.53 8.44 10.51
C PRO A 53 -14.46 8.35 8.98
N GLY A 54 -14.60 7.12 8.45
CA GLY A 54 -14.53 6.88 7.01
C GLY A 54 -13.14 7.04 6.39
N LEU A 55 -12.07 7.03 7.19
CA LEU A 55 -10.71 7.16 6.69
C LEU A 55 -9.75 6.26 7.48
N ARG A 56 -9.03 5.40 6.77
CA ARG A 56 -8.10 4.44 7.37
C ARG A 56 -6.72 4.58 6.73
N LEU A 57 -5.69 4.56 7.57
CA LEU A 57 -4.29 4.53 7.15
C LEU A 57 -3.82 3.09 7.05
N PHE A 58 -3.15 2.77 5.95
CA PHE A 58 -2.49 1.49 5.73
C PHE A 58 -0.98 1.69 5.68
N VAL A 59 -0.25 0.82 6.36
CA VAL A 59 1.21 0.73 6.26
C VAL A 59 1.51 -0.55 5.50
N LEU A 60 2.13 -0.42 4.34
CA LEU A 60 2.32 -1.50 3.37
C LEU A 60 3.80 -1.79 3.18
N GLN A 61 4.18 -3.06 3.30
CA GLN A 61 5.56 -3.51 3.11
C GLN A 61 5.59 -4.60 2.04
N PRO A 62 5.87 -4.23 0.77
CA PRO A 62 5.99 -5.24 -0.29
C PRO A 62 7.33 -5.98 -0.17
N LEU A 63 7.28 -7.31 -0.35
CA LEU A 63 8.47 -8.16 -0.43
C LEU A 63 8.83 -8.52 -1.87
N SER A 64 8.02 -8.07 -2.82
CA SER A 64 8.21 -8.23 -4.25
C SER A 64 7.92 -6.91 -4.94
N GLY A 65 8.32 -6.74 -6.19
CA GLY A 65 8.16 -5.50 -6.93
C GLY A 65 7.29 -5.64 -8.17
N LYS A 66 6.11 -6.24 -8.07
CA LYS A 66 5.21 -6.42 -9.20
C LYS A 66 4.49 -5.12 -9.55
N THR A 67 4.14 -4.96 -10.83
CA THR A 67 3.41 -3.79 -11.31
C THR A 67 2.08 -3.63 -10.59
N HIS A 68 1.78 -2.42 -10.12
CA HIS A 68 0.57 -2.10 -9.37
C HIS A 68 0.35 -2.96 -8.12
N GLN A 69 1.39 -3.61 -7.60
CA GLN A 69 1.24 -4.57 -6.52
C GLN A 69 0.46 -4.04 -5.31
N LEU A 70 0.81 -2.86 -4.81
CA LEU A 70 0.14 -2.28 -3.64
C LEU A 70 -1.30 -1.88 -3.95
N ARG A 71 -1.54 -1.36 -5.15
CA ARG A 71 -2.88 -0.96 -5.59
C ARG A 71 -3.80 -2.19 -5.70
N VAL A 72 -3.28 -3.30 -6.22
CA VAL A 72 -4.01 -4.57 -6.33
C VAL A 72 -4.24 -5.18 -4.95
N ALA A 73 -3.24 -5.13 -4.06
CA ALA A 73 -3.38 -5.61 -2.70
C ALA A 73 -4.51 -4.90 -1.96
N MET A 74 -4.56 -3.57 -2.06
CA MET A 74 -5.60 -2.78 -1.42
C MET A 74 -6.98 -3.09 -1.99
N LYS A 75 -7.10 -3.24 -3.31
CA LYS A 75 -8.36 -3.66 -3.93
C LYS A 75 -8.80 -5.05 -3.43
N SER A 76 -7.89 -6.00 -3.35
CA SER A 76 -8.20 -7.36 -2.91
C SER A 76 -8.71 -7.41 -1.47
N LEU A 77 -8.31 -6.45 -0.63
CA LEU A 77 -8.80 -6.30 0.73
C LEU A 77 -10.18 -5.65 0.81
N GLY A 78 -10.73 -5.21 -0.32
CA GLY A 78 -11.98 -4.44 -0.34
C GLY A 78 -11.80 -3.00 0.10
N SER A 79 -10.56 -2.51 0.11
CA SER A 79 -10.19 -1.17 0.60
C SER A 79 -9.28 -0.48 -0.41
N PRO A 80 -9.76 -0.22 -1.65
CA PRO A 80 -8.94 0.42 -2.67
C PRO A 80 -8.45 1.78 -2.21
N ILE A 81 -7.28 2.17 -2.70
CA ILE A 81 -6.62 3.40 -2.29
C ILE A 81 -7.47 4.61 -2.67
N LEU A 82 -7.58 5.58 -1.76
CA LEU A 82 -8.23 6.86 -2.04
C LEU A 82 -7.55 7.53 -3.23
N GLY A 83 -8.35 7.89 -4.25
CA GLY A 83 -7.87 8.44 -5.51
C GLY A 83 -7.57 7.41 -6.58
N ASP A 84 -7.67 6.12 -6.28
CA ASP A 84 -7.37 5.04 -7.23
C ASP A 84 -8.64 4.56 -7.93
N THR A 85 -9.16 5.36 -8.83
CA THR A 85 -10.41 5.05 -9.54
C THR A 85 -10.27 3.84 -10.47
N LEU A 86 -9.08 3.53 -10.96
CA LEU A 86 -8.84 2.33 -11.78
C LEU A 86 -9.20 1.04 -11.01
N TYR A 87 -8.99 1.03 -9.69
CA TYR A 87 -9.27 -0.12 -8.84
C TYR A 87 -10.50 0.07 -7.95
N GLY A 88 -11.35 1.02 -8.27
CA GLY A 88 -12.62 1.22 -7.56
C GLY A 88 -12.53 2.11 -6.33
N GLY A 89 -11.43 2.83 -6.15
CA GLY A 89 -11.28 3.79 -5.05
C GLY A 89 -12.13 5.03 -5.26
N GLN A 90 -12.46 5.70 -4.16
CA GLN A 90 -13.13 6.99 -4.21
C GLN A 90 -12.24 8.01 -4.91
N ALA A 91 -12.83 8.83 -5.78
CA ALA A 91 -12.10 9.89 -6.48
C ALA A 91 -11.54 10.90 -5.49
N ALA A 92 -10.33 11.37 -5.75
CA ALA A 92 -9.64 12.38 -4.97
C ALA A 92 -8.67 13.15 -5.87
N GLU A 93 -8.06 14.20 -5.34
CA GLU A 93 -7.13 15.04 -6.11
C GLU A 93 -5.86 14.31 -6.54
N ARG A 94 -5.53 13.21 -5.89
CA ARG A 94 -4.35 12.39 -6.16
C ARG A 94 -4.56 10.95 -5.71
N LEU A 95 -3.64 10.08 -6.10
CA LEU A 95 -3.52 8.76 -5.54
C LEU A 95 -2.80 8.87 -4.17
N PHE A 96 -3.51 8.56 -3.08
CA PHE A 96 -2.93 8.65 -1.74
C PHE A 96 -2.11 7.41 -1.41
N LEU A 97 -1.03 7.23 -2.14
CA LEU A 97 -0.01 6.20 -1.95
C LEU A 97 1.34 6.90 -1.89
N HIS A 98 2.06 6.74 -0.79
CA HIS A 98 3.30 7.46 -0.53
C HIS A 98 4.42 6.51 -0.14
N ALA A 99 5.55 6.58 -0.84
CA ALA A 99 6.76 5.86 -0.48
C ALA A 99 7.39 6.56 0.75
N TRP A 100 7.15 5.99 1.94
CA TRP A 100 7.48 6.66 3.19
C TRP A 100 8.89 6.33 3.68
N ARG A 101 9.32 5.06 3.57
CA ARG A 101 10.62 4.63 4.10
C ARG A 101 11.29 3.63 3.17
N LEU A 102 12.60 3.78 3.02
CA LEU A 102 13.46 2.83 2.31
C LEU A 102 14.62 2.48 3.24
N GLN A 103 14.83 1.19 3.50
CA GLN A 103 15.93 0.68 4.29
C GLN A 103 16.76 -0.29 3.45
N PHE A 104 18.08 -0.08 3.39
CA PHE A 104 18.96 -0.94 2.63
C PHE A 104 20.39 -0.89 3.19
N ASP A 105 21.19 -1.90 2.85
CA ASP A 105 22.61 -1.96 3.19
C ASP A 105 23.43 -1.73 1.93
N TYR A 106 24.48 -0.93 2.07
CA TYR A 106 25.40 -0.66 0.98
C TYR A 106 26.82 -0.51 1.54
N ALA A 107 27.77 -1.28 0.98
CA ALA A 107 29.18 -1.23 1.35
C ALA A 107 29.43 -1.36 2.87
N GLY A 108 28.65 -2.22 3.54
CA GLY A 108 28.77 -2.47 4.98
C GLY A 108 28.10 -1.43 5.85
N THR A 109 27.37 -0.48 5.27
CA THR A 109 26.65 0.57 5.99
C THR A 109 25.15 0.40 5.79
N SER A 110 24.37 0.52 6.86
CA SER A 110 22.93 0.48 6.81
C SER A 110 22.36 1.88 6.63
N PHE A 111 21.45 2.03 5.68
CA PHE A 111 20.77 3.29 5.37
C PHE A 111 19.28 3.18 5.64
N CYS A 112 18.71 4.23 6.20
CA CYS A 112 17.27 4.39 6.37
C CYS A 112 16.87 5.78 5.90
N ILE A 113 16.16 5.83 4.79
CA ILE A 113 15.69 7.08 4.20
C ILE A 113 14.19 7.19 4.43
N THR A 114 13.75 8.27 5.06
CA THR A 114 12.33 8.52 5.36
C THR A 114 11.91 9.82 4.71
N ALA A 115 10.77 9.81 4.02
CA ALA A 115 10.16 10.97 3.41
C ALA A 115 8.78 11.20 4.03
N ALA A 116 8.61 12.31 4.74
CA ALA A 116 7.32 12.63 5.37
C ALA A 116 6.25 12.86 4.30
N PRO A 117 4.98 12.43 4.54
CA PRO A 117 3.86 12.82 3.68
C PRO A 117 3.70 14.33 3.66
N ASP A 118 3.28 14.85 2.51
CA ASP A 118 3.07 16.30 2.38
C ASP A 118 1.78 16.75 3.09
N GLU A 119 1.48 18.04 2.98
CA GLU A 119 0.36 18.69 3.66
C GLU A 119 -1.02 18.26 3.16
N ALA A 120 -1.12 17.59 2.00
CA ALA A 120 -2.37 17.03 1.50
C ALA A 120 -2.83 15.82 2.32
N TRP A 121 -1.91 15.19 3.08
CA TRP A 121 -2.23 14.10 3.97
C TRP A 121 -2.76 14.62 5.31
N PRO A 122 -3.63 13.85 5.99
CA PRO A 122 -4.08 14.25 7.33
C PRO A 122 -2.90 14.43 8.29
N PRO A 123 -2.95 15.40 9.19
CA PRO A 123 -1.89 15.59 10.18
C PRO A 123 -1.68 14.34 11.05
N GLY A 124 -0.43 14.04 11.37
CA GLY A 124 -0.09 12.94 12.26
C GLY A 124 -0.18 11.54 11.68
N VAL A 125 -0.35 11.38 10.36
CA VAL A 125 -0.47 10.04 9.76
C VAL A 125 0.77 9.17 9.98
N SER A 126 1.95 9.77 10.07
CA SER A 126 3.20 9.03 10.33
C SER A 126 3.58 8.94 11.81
N ASP A 127 2.78 9.51 12.70
CA ASP A 127 3.07 9.48 14.13
C ASP A 127 3.00 8.04 14.66
N GLY A 128 4.01 7.67 15.44
CA GLY A 128 4.09 6.33 16.01
C GLY A 128 4.58 5.23 15.07
N LEU A 129 4.96 5.56 13.84
CA LEU A 129 5.46 4.60 12.87
C LEU A 129 6.99 4.43 12.91
N GLU A 130 7.68 5.20 13.69
CA GLU A 130 9.15 5.18 13.77
C GLU A 130 9.73 4.13 14.69
#